data_c651ec82100c922bcedf2a810ebcd033
#
_entry.id   c651ec82100c922bcedf2a810ebcd033
#
_cell.length_a   1.000
_cell.length_b   1.000
_cell.length_c   1.000
_cell.angle_alpha   90.00
_cell.angle_beta   90.00
_cell.angle_gamma   90.00
#
_symmetry.space_group_name_H-M   'P 1'
#
loop_
_entity.id
_entity.type
_entity.pdbx_description
1 polymer ?
#
loop_
_entity_poly.entity_id
_entity_poly.type
_entity_poly.pdbx_seq_one_letter_code
_entity_poly.pdbx_strand_id
1 'polypeptide(L)'
;MFDHYIGLLNEKDISLVVTADHGMKAKTNTNGEPNAIFLEDFLKEKFPQDNFKVILPITDPYVVHHGSLGSFAMIYVENQELIPHVLEEIKKIPEIEEVLNKQDACKTYHLPEDRSGDIVCMSSESFTIGSSKSKHDLSSLKEPLRSHGGLHEREVPFIINSSKSDISKQLQIYNYDAFYYATHMANK
;
A
#
# COMPACT_ATOMS: atom_id res chain seq x y z
N MET A 1 -6.36 25.70 3.89
CA MET A 1 -7.42 25.62 2.84
C MET A 1 -8.44 24.53 3.12
N PHE A 2 -8.03 23.26 3.30
CA PHE A 2 -8.96 22.14 3.58
C PHE A 2 -9.79 22.38 4.85
N ASP A 3 -9.16 22.72 5.97
CA ASP A 3 -9.82 23.03 7.25
C ASP A 3 -10.90 24.13 7.13
N HIS A 4 -10.66 25.17 6.33
CA HIS A 4 -11.64 26.23 6.07
C HIS A 4 -12.92 25.68 5.41
N TYR A 5 -12.81 24.81 4.40
CA TYR A 5 -13.99 24.23 3.75
C TYR A 5 -14.73 23.24 4.63
N ILE A 6 -14.00 22.47 5.44
CA ILE A 6 -14.60 21.59 6.46
C ILE A 6 -15.39 22.44 7.47
N GLY A 7 -14.83 23.56 7.92
CA GLY A 7 -15.52 24.50 8.80
C GLY A 7 -16.84 25.01 8.21
N LEU A 8 -16.84 25.43 6.95
CA LEU A 8 -18.06 25.90 6.25
C LEU A 8 -19.11 24.78 6.12
N LEU A 9 -18.68 23.53 5.89
CA LEU A 9 -19.59 22.38 5.84
C LEU A 9 -20.17 22.08 7.22
N ASN A 10 -19.36 22.20 8.26
CA ASN A 10 -19.80 21.93 9.63
C ASN A 10 -20.82 22.95 10.17
N GLU A 11 -20.92 24.15 9.56
CA GLU A 11 -21.95 25.13 9.86
C GLU A 11 -23.32 24.75 9.26
N LYS A 12 -23.36 23.75 8.39
CA LYS A 12 -24.62 23.25 7.80
C LYS A 12 -25.19 22.14 8.65
N ASP A 13 -26.51 21.95 8.60
CA ASP A 13 -27.20 20.84 9.25
C ASP A 13 -27.03 19.56 8.42
N ILE A 14 -25.79 19.09 8.36
CA ILE A 14 -25.38 17.89 7.65
C ILE A 14 -24.54 16.98 8.53
N SER A 15 -24.59 15.68 8.26
CA SER A 15 -23.65 14.72 8.81
C SER A 15 -22.38 14.69 7.97
N LEU A 16 -21.24 14.92 8.61
CA LEU A 16 -19.94 14.98 7.94
C LEU A 16 -18.99 13.92 8.51
N VAL A 17 -18.47 13.08 7.62
CA VAL A 17 -17.40 12.15 7.93
C VAL A 17 -16.23 12.43 6.99
N VAL A 18 -15.03 12.53 7.55
CA VAL A 18 -13.79 12.73 6.80
C VAL A 18 -12.85 11.58 7.12
N THR A 19 -12.41 10.89 6.09
CA THR A 19 -11.43 9.81 6.18
C THR A 19 -10.54 9.79 4.94
N ALA A 20 -9.61 8.84 4.85
CA ALA A 20 -8.81 8.60 3.66
C ALA A 20 -8.87 7.11 3.27
N ASP A 21 -8.54 6.80 2.03
CA ASP A 21 -8.42 5.43 1.51
C ASP A 21 -7.15 4.75 2.03
N HIS A 22 -6.05 5.50 2.18
CA HIS A 22 -4.76 5.05 2.71
C HIS A 22 -3.96 6.24 3.25
N GLY A 23 -2.93 5.94 4.03
CA GLY A 23 -1.91 6.89 4.43
C GLY A 23 -0.80 7.02 3.38
N MET A 24 0.28 7.74 3.73
CA MET A 24 1.47 7.88 2.88
C MET A 24 2.72 8.07 3.74
N LYS A 25 3.79 7.33 3.42
CA LYS A 25 5.06 7.37 4.16
C LYS A 25 6.21 7.84 3.26
N ALA A 26 7.24 8.40 3.88
CA ALA A 26 8.51 8.66 3.22
C ALA A 26 9.22 7.34 2.94
N LYS A 27 9.74 7.18 1.71
CA LYS A 27 10.45 6.00 1.24
C LYS A 27 11.89 6.36 0.88
N THR A 28 12.57 6.95 1.85
CA THR A 28 13.93 7.45 1.70
C THR A 28 14.79 7.08 2.89
N ASN A 29 16.09 7.02 2.67
CA ASN A 29 17.08 6.92 3.75
C ASN A 29 17.25 8.27 4.48
N THR A 30 18.13 8.31 5.47
CA THR A 30 18.43 9.50 6.26
C THR A 30 19.03 10.66 5.45
N ASN A 31 19.58 10.39 4.26
CA ASN A 31 20.12 11.39 3.34
C ASN A 31 19.08 11.91 2.35
N GLY A 32 17.85 11.39 2.39
CA GLY A 32 16.79 11.73 1.44
C GLY A 32 16.84 10.97 0.12
N GLU A 33 17.73 9.97 -0.01
CA GLU A 33 17.81 9.14 -1.23
C GLU A 33 16.71 8.08 -1.23
N PRO A 34 16.11 7.75 -2.40
CA PRO A 34 15.03 6.77 -2.51
C PRO A 34 15.48 5.37 -2.10
N ASN A 35 14.68 4.70 -1.29
CA ASN A 35 14.82 3.30 -0.91
C ASN A 35 13.90 2.44 -1.79
N ALA A 36 14.46 1.76 -2.78
CA ALA A 36 13.70 0.89 -3.68
C ALA A 36 14.35 -0.49 -3.83
N ILE A 37 13.54 -1.53 -3.73
CA ILE A 37 13.91 -2.94 -3.94
C ILE A 37 13.43 -3.30 -5.35
N PHE A 38 14.29 -3.83 -6.21
CA PHE A 38 13.95 -4.21 -7.57
C PHE A 38 13.80 -5.74 -7.68
N LEU A 39 12.57 -6.23 -7.55
CA LEU A 39 12.30 -7.66 -7.44
C LEU A 39 12.58 -8.46 -8.72
N GLU A 40 12.35 -7.90 -9.92
CA GLU A 40 12.69 -8.62 -11.16
C GLU A 40 14.20 -8.78 -11.30
N ASP A 41 14.98 -7.78 -10.93
CA ASP A 41 16.43 -7.86 -10.98
C ASP A 41 16.95 -8.90 -9.98
N PHE A 42 16.42 -8.89 -8.75
CA PHE A 42 16.73 -9.88 -7.72
C PHE A 42 16.41 -11.31 -8.16
N LEU A 43 15.19 -11.52 -8.70
CA LEU A 43 14.74 -12.85 -9.13
C LEU A 43 15.56 -13.37 -10.33
N LYS A 44 15.92 -12.53 -11.28
CA LYS A 44 16.80 -12.89 -12.40
C LYS A 44 18.21 -13.29 -11.95
N GLU A 45 18.74 -12.63 -10.92
CA GLU A 45 20.03 -13.00 -10.34
C GLU A 45 19.99 -14.37 -9.67
N LYS A 46 18.93 -14.64 -8.90
CA LYS A 46 18.78 -15.89 -8.14
C LYS A 46 18.34 -17.08 -9.00
N PHE A 47 17.51 -16.84 -10.00
CA PHE A 47 16.89 -17.86 -10.85
C PHE A 47 17.04 -17.49 -12.32
N PRO A 48 18.27 -17.50 -12.89
CA PRO A 48 18.54 -16.93 -14.24
C PRO A 48 17.89 -17.72 -15.40
N GLN A 49 17.41 -18.94 -15.15
CA GLN A 49 16.80 -19.81 -16.16
C GLN A 49 15.27 -19.75 -16.13
N ASP A 50 14.68 -19.08 -15.14
CA ASP A 50 13.25 -19.07 -14.90
C ASP A 50 12.63 -17.69 -15.22
N ASN A 51 11.33 -17.70 -15.49
CA ASN A 51 10.57 -16.51 -15.83
C ASN A 51 9.65 -16.10 -14.67
N PHE A 52 9.70 -14.82 -14.36
CA PHE A 52 8.87 -14.19 -13.35
C PHE A 52 8.21 -12.93 -13.91
N LYS A 53 6.99 -12.66 -13.48
CA LYS A 53 6.32 -11.39 -13.77
C LYS A 53 6.00 -10.70 -12.45
N VAL A 54 6.60 -9.56 -12.21
CA VAL A 54 6.31 -8.71 -11.05
C VAL A 54 5.27 -7.67 -11.45
N ILE A 55 4.15 -7.66 -10.75
CA ILE A 55 3.08 -6.67 -10.90
C ILE A 55 3.11 -5.74 -9.71
N LEU A 56 3.18 -4.46 -10.01
CA LEU A 56 3.13 -3.35 -9.05
C LEU A 56 1.76 -2.67 -9.16
N PRO A 57 0.76 -3.05 -8.35
CA PRO A 57 -0.59 -2.54 -8.50
C PRO A 57 -0.78 -1.12 -7.94
N ILE A 58 0.16 -0.65 -7.14
CA ILE A 58 0.12 0.69 -6.58
C ILE A 58 0.60 1.68 -7.63
N THR A 59 -0.32 2.40 -8.24
CA THR A 59 -0.02 3.39 -9.29
C THR A 59 -0.45 4.78 -8.84
N ASP A 60 0.45 5.76 -8.99
CA ASP A 60 0.13 7.16 -8.80
C ASP A 60 0.16 7.88 -10.15
N PRO A 61 -0.99 8.32 -10.70
CA PRO A 61 -1.04 8.96 -12.00
C PRO A 61 -0.33 10.32 -12.05
N TYR A 62 -0.02 10.91 -10.91
CA TYR A 62 0.70 12.16 -10.83
C TYR A 62 2.22 12.00 -10.79
N VAL A 63 2.71 10.77 -10.66
CA VAL A 63 4.15 10.47 -10.57
C VAL A 63 4.60 9.72 -11.82
N VAL A 64 5.02 10.47 -12.84
CA VAL A 64 5.29 9.91 -14.18
C VAL A 64 6.70 9.33 -14.32
N HIS A 65 7.67 9.84 -13.55
CA HIS A 65 9.09 9.57 -13.77
C HIS A 65 9.64 8.32 -13.05
N HIS A 66 8.97 7.80 -12.03
CA HIS A 66 9.39 6.55 -11.37
C HIS A 66 8.37 5.40 -11.51
N GLY A 67 7.25 5.63 -12.19
CA GLY A 67 6.22 4.62 -12.40
C GLY A 67 5.54 4.18 -11.09
N SER A 68 5.21 2.89 -11.02
CA SER A 68 4.42 2.31 -9.92
C SER A 68 5.33 1.83 -8.78
N LEU A 69 5.94 2.74 -8.03
CA LEU A 69 6.73 2.41 -6.86
C LEU A 69 5.86 2.47 -5.59
N GLY A 70 5.31 1.32 -5.19
CA GLY A 70 4.55 1.16 -3.96
C GLY A 70 5.23 0.22 -2.97
N SER A 71 4.59 -0.02 -1.83
CA SER A 71 5.08 -0.98 -0.83
C SER A 71 4.49 -2.37 -0.99
N PHE A 72 3.85 -2.67 -2.12
CA PHE A 72 3.16 -3.93 -2.41
C PHE A 72 3.52 -4.43 -3.80
N ALA A 73 3.77 -5.73 -3.93
CA ALA A 73 3.98 -6.38 -5.20
C ALA A 73 3.34 -7.77 -5.25
N MET A 74 2.93 -8.18 -6.44
CA MET A 74 2.52 -9.54 -6.78
C MET A 74 3.51 -10.16 -7.75
N ILE A 75 3.88 -11.40 -7.52
CA ILE A 75 4.80 -12.16 -8.36
C ILE A 75 4.06 -13.35 -8.96
N TYR A 76 4.11 -13.48 -10.27
CA TYR A 76 3.67 -14.66 -10.99
C TYR A 76 4.89 -15.48 -11.36
N VAL A 77 4.86 -16.77 -11.06
CA VAL A 77 5.97 -17.73 -11.24
C VAL A 77 5.57 -18.72 -12.32
N GLU A 78 6.29 -18.76 -13.44
CA GLU A 78 5.94 -19.67 -14.55
C GLU A 78 6.08 -21.13 -14.11
N ASN A 79 7.20 -21.48 -13.49
CA ASN A 79 7.43 -22.80 -12.92
C ASN A 79 6.89 -22.88 -11.47
N GLN A 80 5.71 -23.42 -11.29
CA GLN A 80 5.02 -23.46 -9.99
C GLN A 80 5.78 -24.25 -8.90
N GLU A 81 6.64 -25.17 -9.29
CA GLU A 81 7.47 -25.96 -8.34
C GLU A 81 8.51 -25.08 -7.62
N LEU A 82 8.84 -23.93 -8.21
CA LEU A 82 9.80 -23.00 -7.62
C LEU A 82 9.19 -22.08 -6.55
N ILE A 83 7.89 -21.98 -6.44
CA ILE A 83 7.23 -21.04 -5.49
C ILE A 83 7.81 -21.15 -4.07
N PRO A 84 7.99 -22.33 -3.47
CA PRO A 84 8.58 -22.42 -2.13
C PRO A 84 10.01 -21.86 -2.06
N HIS A 85 10.82 -22.09 -3.08
CA HIS A 85 12.20 -21.60 -3.13
C HIS A 85 12.24 -20.08 -3.32
N VAL A 86 11.39 -19.54 -4.18
CA VAL A 86 11.25 -18.09 -4.40
C VAL A 86 10.82 -17.39 -3.12
N LEU A 87 9.84 -17.95 -2.40
CA LEU A 87 9.40 -17.44 -1.10
C LEU A 87 10.57 -17.35 -0.10
N GLU A 88 11.37 -18.43 0.00
CA GLU A 88 12.49 -18.48 0.92
C GLU A 88 13.62 -17.49 0.54
N GLU A 89 13.86 -17.27 -0.75
CA GLU A 89 14.86 -16.28 -1.17
C GLU A 89 14.39 -14.84 -0.92
N ILE A 90 13.10 -14.51 -1.17
CA ILE A 90 12.57 -13.17 -0.92
C ILE A 90 12.54 -12.87 0.58
N LYS A 91 12.23 -13.83 1.44
CA LYS A 91 12.27 -13.68 2.90
C LYS A 91 13.66 -13.30 3.45
N LYS A 92 14.74 -13.53 2.69
CA LYS A 92 16.09 -13.13 3.08
C LYS A 92 16.40 -11.67 2.82
N ILE A 93 15.51 -10.96 2.13
CA ILE A 93 15.64 -9.51 1.87
C ILE A 93 15.19 -8.77 3.13
N PRO A 94 16.07 -8.09 3.87
CA PRO A 94 15.71 -7.48 5.16
C PRO A 94 14.67 -6.36 5.04
N GLU A 95 14.59 -5.76 3.86
CA GLU A 95 13.69 -4.66 3.54
C GLU A 95 12.28 -5.12 3.12
N ILE A 96 12.09 -6.43 2.96
CA ILE A 96 10.76 -7.05 2.78
C ILE A 96 10.23 -7.49 4.14
N GLU A 97 9.14 -6.90 4.57
CA GLU A 97 8.53 -7.17 5.88
C GLU A 97 7.63 -8.39 5.85
N GLU A 98 6.93 -8.61 4.74
CA GLU A 98 6.02 -9.73 4.59
C GLU A 98 6.09 -10.37 3.21
N VAL A 99 6.11 -11.70 3.21
CA VAL A 99 6.06 -12.53 2.01
C VAL A 99 5.10 -13.69 2.25
N LEU A 100 4.05 -13.77 1.45
CA LEU A 100 3.02 -14.79 1.55
C LEU A 100 2.81 -15.50 0.21
N ASN A 101 2.47 -16.79 0.26
CA ASN A 101 1.90 -17.46 -0.89
C ASN A 101 0.49 -16.92 -1.20
N LYS A 102 -0.03 -17.23 -2.37
CA LYS A 102 -1.34 -16.78 -2.84
C LYS A 102 -2.47 -17.04 -1.84
N GLN A 103 -2.57 -18.28 -1.32
CA GLN A 103 -3.66 -18.70 -0.44
C GLN A 103 -3.65 -17.91 0.87
N ASP A 104 -2.49 -17.79 1.49
CA ASP A 104 -2.33 -17.06 2.74
C ASP A 104 -2.57 -15.56 2.55
N ALA A 105 -2.05 -14.98 1.46
CA ALA A 105 -2.28 -13.57 1.14
C ALA A 105 -3.77 -13.27 0.90
N CYS A 106 -4.46 -14.09 0.11
CA CYS A 106 -5.88 -13.93 -0.16
C CYS A 106 -6.72 -14.03 1.11
N LYS A 107 -6.38 -14.97 1.98
CA LYS A 107 -7.05 -15.14 3.27
C LYS A 107 -6.80 -13.97 4.22
N THR A 108 -5.55 -13.53 4.33
CA THR A 108 -5.13 -12.48 5.29
C THR A 108 -5.63 -11.10 4.88
N TYR A 109 -5.56 -10.79 3.59
CA TYR A 109 -5.85 -9.46 3.05
C TYR A 109 -7.16 -9.38 2.25
N HIS A 110 -7.97 -10.47 2.25
CA HIS A 110 -9.24 -10.54 1.52
C HIS A 110 -9.07 -10.22 0.02
N LEU A 111 -7.93 -10.64 -0.57
CA LEU A 111 -7.67 -10.46 -1.98
C LEU A 111 -8.44 -11.48 -2.83
N PRO A 112 -8.87 -11.11 -4.05
CA PRO A 112 -9.53 -12.05 -4.95
C PRO A 112 -8.52 -13.04 -5.53
N GLU A 113 -8.75 -14.34 -5.35
CA GLU A 113 -7.83 -15.40 -5.78
C GLU A 113 -7.59 -15.43 -7.30
N ASP A 114 -8.61 -15.11 -8.07
CA ASP A 114 -8.57 -15.11 -9.54
C ASP A 114 -7.68 -14.01 -10.13
N ARG A 115 -7.31 -13.02 -9.33
CA ARG A 115 -6.52 -11.86 -9.74
C ARG A 115 -5.24 -11.66 -8.92
N SER A 116 -4.95 -12.54 -8.00
CA SER A 116 -3.76 -12.48 -7.16
C SER A 116 -2.60 -13.27 -7.77
N GLY A 117 -1.38 -12.77 -7.59
CA GLY A 117 -0.15 -13.47 -7.97
C GLY A 117 0.10 -14.70 -7.11
N ASP A 118 1.05 -15.53 -7.51
CA ASP A 118 1.44 -16.74 -6.78
C ASP A 118 2.12 -16.41 -5.44
N ILE A 119 2.80 -15.24 -5.40
CA ILE A 119 3.43 -14.70 -4.21
C ILE A 119 3.03 -13.23 -4.09
N VAL A 120 2.76 -12.81 -2.86
CA VAL A 120 2.52 -11.42 -2.47
C VAL A 120 3.60 -11.00 -1.50
N CYS A 121 4.17 -9.82 -1.70
CA CYS A 121 5.14 -9.27 -0.76
C CYS A 121 4.90 -7.78 -0.49
N MET A 122 5.28 -7.37 0.72
CA MET A 122 5.21 -6.00 1.19
C MET A 122 6.55 -5.56 1.76
N SER A 123 6.96 -4.35 1.40
CA SER A 123 8.18 -3.75 1.93
C SER A 123 7.97 -3.19 3.33
N SER A 124 9.06 -3.06 4.06
CA SER A 124 9.10 -2.33 5.33
C SER A 124 8.77 -0.84 5.15
N GLU A 125 8.53 -0.16 6.26
CA GLU A 125 8.00 1.22 6.30
C GLU A 125 8.71 2.21 5.37
N SER A 126 10.04 2.16 5.32
CA SER A 126 10.87 3.14 4.59
C SER A 126 11.24 2.72 3.17
N PHE A 127 10.72 1.59 2.68
CA PHE A 127 11.08 1.02 1.38
C PHE A 127 9.89 0.96 0.43
N THR A 128 10.19 0.97 -0.87
CA THR A 128 9.26 0.64 -1.95
C THR A 128 9.75 -0.58 -2.71
N ILE A 129 8.85 -1.16 -3.49
CA ILE A 129 9.14 -2.26 -4.40
C ILE A 129 8.99 -1.77 -5.83
N GLY A 130 10.03 -1.96 -6.64
CA GLY A 130 10.04 -1.76 -8.08
C GLY A 130 10.17 -3.08 -8.84
N SER A 131 9.91 -3.06 -10.14
CA SER A 131 10.13 -4.22 -11.01
C SER A 131 11.62 -4.39 -11.31
N SER A 132 12.22 -3.54 -12.13
CA SER A 132 13.65 -3.51 -12.40
C SER A 132 14.18 -2.08 -12.36
N LYS A 133 15.45 -1.90 -12.04
CA LYS A 133 16.08 -0.58 -11.95
C LYS A 133 15.99 0.20 -13.26
N SER A 134 16.03 -0.50 -14.40
CA SER A 134 15.95 0.14 -15.72
C SER A 134 14.57 0.70 -16.07
N LYS A 135 13.51 0.27 -15.37
CA LYS A 135 12.12 0.71 -15.60
C LYS A 135 11.70 1.88 -14.72
N HIS A 136 12.52 2.26 -13.73
CA HIS A 136 12.18 3.30 -12.77
C HIS A 136 13.27 4.38 -12.74
N ASP A 137 12.99 5.55 -13.34
CA ASP A 137 13.90 6.68 -13.31
C ASP A 137 13.72 7.48 -12.01
N LEU A 138 14.61 7.25 -11.06
CA LEU A 138 14.66 7.96 -9.78
C LEU A 138 15.53 9.20 -9.82
N SER A 139 16.26 9.44 -10.90
CA SER A 139 17.21 10.56 -11.02
C SER A 139 16.52 11.92 -11.15
N SER A 140 15.27 11.94 -11.59
CA SER A 140 14.49 13.15 -11.79
C SER A 140 13.63 13.55 -10.58
N LEU A 141 13.72 12.83 -9.47
CA LEU A 141 13.02 13.19 -8.24
C LEU A 141 13.55 14.52 -7.69
N LYS A 142 12.63 15.49 -7.55
CA LYS A 142 12.93 16.82 -6.95
C LYS A 142 12.64 16.87 -5.47
N GLU A 143 11.79 15.97 -5.00
CA GLU A 143 11.37 15.85 -3.61
C GLU A 143 11.62 14.42 -3.10
N PRO A 144 11.73 14.20 -1.79
CA PRO A 144 11.87 12.88 -1.21
C PRO A 144 10.73 11.95 -1.65
N LEU A 145 11.08 10.73 -2.06
CA LEU A 145 10.11 9.73 -2.48
C LEU A 145 9.10 9.44 -1.37
N ARG A 146 7.84 9.51 -1.69
CA ARG A 146 6.72 9.11 -0.82
C ARG A 146 5.85 8.11 -1.57
N SER A 147 5.35 7.12 -0.84
CA SER A 147 4.47 6.11 -1.42
C SER A 147 3.61 5.43 -0.35
N HIS A 148 2.80 4.48 -0.79
CA HIS A 148 1.83 3.74 0.02
C HIS A 148 1.69 2.29 -0.45
N GLY A 149 0.70 1.57 0.10
CA GLY A 149 0.33 0.22 -0.28
C GLY A 149 0.86 -0.87 0.65
N GLY A 150 1.66 -0.52 1.66
CA GLY A 150 2.15 -1.44 2.67
C GLY A 150 1.32 -1.44 3.95
N LEU A 151 1.82 -2.16 4.96
CA LEU A 151 1.17 -2.29 6.25
C LEU A 151 1.17 -0.98 7.06
N HIS A 152 2.17 -0.15 6.83
CA HIS A 152 2.39 1.10 7.57
C HIS A 152 1.54 2.28 7.10
N GLU A 153 0.88 2.16 5.95
CA GLU A 153 -0.04 3.17 5.40
C GLU A 153 -1.52 2.84 5.63
N ARG A 154 -1.82 1.85 6.47
CA ARG A 154 -3.20 1.40 6.76
C ARG A 154 -3.96 2.31 7.72
N GLU A 155 -3.24 2.98 8.63
CA GLU A 155 -3.86 3.89 9.59
C GLU A 155 -4.18 5.23 8.95
N VAL A 156 -5.46 5.61 9.01
CA VAL A 156 -5.98 6.87 8.45
C VAL A 156 -6.85 7.59 9.48
N PRO A 157 -6.98 8.92 9.37
CA PRO A 157 -7.89 9.65 10.24
C PRO A 157 -9.34 9.24 9.96
N PHE A 158 -10.17 9.23 11.01
CA PHE A 158 -11.61 9.08 10.91
C PHE A 158 -12.27 10.17 11.78
N ILE A 159 -12.76 11.21 11.14
CA ILE A 159 -13.28 12.43 11.79
C ILE A 159 -14.77 12.53 11.48
N ILE A 160 -15.56 12.73 12.51
CA ILE A 160 -17.02 12.89 12.39
C ILE A 160 -17.48 14.11 13.19
N ASN A 161 -18.42 14.88 12.66
CA ASN A 161 -19.00 16.05 13.31
C ASN A 161 -20.19 15.74 14.25
N SER A 162 -20.32 14.49 14.69
CA SER A 162 -21.38 14.08 15.60
C SER A 162 -20.93 14.20 17.07
N SER A 163 -21.81 14.72 17.91
CA SER A 163 -21.62 14.74 19.38
C SER A 163 -21.99 13.43 20.08
N LYS A 164 -22.50 12.43 19.33
CA LYS A 164 -22.89 11.14 19.89
C LYS A 164 -21.66 10.33 20.25
N SER A 165 -21.50 10.04 21.54
CA SER A 165 -20.33 9.37 22.15
C SER A 165 -20.17 7.88 21.83
N ASP A 166 -21.03 7.30 21.00
CA ASP A 166 -21.06 5.84 20.77
C ASP A 166 -19.96 5.31 19.85
N ILE A 167 -19.23 6.20 19.16
CA ILE A 167 -18.07 5.82 18.32
C ILE A 167 -16.95 5.20 19.17
N SER A 168 -16.75 5.69 20.38
CA SER A 168 -15.69 5.22 21.30
C SER A 168 -15.86 3.78 21.78
N LYS A 169 -17.02 3.15 21.54
CA LYS A 169 -17.31 1.78 21.96
C LYS A 169 -16.88 0.73 20.93
N GLN A 170 -16.59 1.12 19.69
CA GLN A 170 -16.05 0.20 18.69
C GLN A 170 -14.53 0.10 18.84
N LEU A 171 -14.04 -1.12 18.99
CA LEU A 171 -12.61 -1.41 19.12
C LEU A 171 -11.81 -1.11 17.87
N GLN A 172 -12.46 -1.12 16.69
CA GLN A 172 -11.83 -0.84 15.40
C GLN A 172 -12.87 -0.25 14.43
N ILE A 173 -12.49 0.84 13.75
CA ILE A 173 -13.26 1.52 12.72
C ILE A 173 -12.44 1.51 11.45
N TYR A 174 -13.08 1.22 10.33
CA TYR A 174 -12.47 1.24 9.02
C TYR A 174 -12.96 2.41 8.17
N ASN A 175 -12.21 2.83 7.18
CA ASN A 175 -12.59 3.92 6.29
C ASN A 175 -13.91 3.64 5.55
N TYR A 176 -14.19 2.38 5.20
CA TYR A 176 -15.45 1.98 4.56
C TYR A 176 -16.68 2.10 5.48
N ASP A 177 -16.50 2.23 6.80
CA ASP A 177 -17.59 2.49 7.74
C ASP A 177 -18.12 3.94 7.64
N ALA A 178 -17.43 4.81 6.90
CA ALA A 178 -17.77 6.22 6.79
C ALA A 178 -19.23 6.46 6.38
N PHE A 179 -19.75 5.69 5.42
CA PHE A 179 -21.13 5.80 4.98
C PHE A 179 -22.13 5.42 6.10
N TYR A 180 -21.83 4.34 6.83
CA TYR A 180 -22.66 3.94 7.97
C TYR A 180 -22.73 5.04 9.02
N TYR A 181 -21.58 5.59 9.42
CA TYR A 181 -21.54 6.67 10.40
C TYR A 181 -22.23 7.94 9.90
N ALA A 182 -22.03 8.32 8.65
CA ALA A 182 -22.69 9.49 8.08
C ALA A 182 -24.22 9.40 8.09
N THR A 183 -24.79 8.19 7.90
CA THR A 183 -26.22 7.98 7.78
C THR A 183 -26.92 7.64 9.11
N HIS A 184 -26.25 6.96 10.02
CA HIS A 184 -26.84 6.46 11.27
C HIS A 184 -26.52 7.33 12.48
N MET A 185 -25.42 8.09 12.42
CA MET A 185 -24.99 8.98 13.50
C MET A 185 -25.33 10.45 13.21
N ALA A 186 -26.05 10.72 12.12
CA ALA A 186 -26.57 12.06 11.84
C ALA A 186 -27.39 12.57 13.05
N ASN A 187 -27.12 13.78 13.45
CA ASN A 187 -27.97 14.45 14.43
C ASN A 187 -29.36 14.67 13.80
N LYS A 188 -30.36 13.97 14.29
CA LYS A 188 -31.76 14.30 14.04
C LYS A 188 -32.18 15.37 15.01
#